data_6d7fea2e6b22c6f1ec85be15fd71ee65
#
_entry.id   6d7fea2e6b22c6f1ec85be15fd71ee65
#
_cell.length_a   1.000
_cell.length_b   1.000
_cell.length_c   1.000
_cell.angle_alpha   90.00
_cell.angle_beta   90.00
_cell.angle_gamma   90.00
#
_symmetry.space_group_name_H-M   'P 1'
#
loop_
_entity.id
_entity.type
_entity.pdbx_description
1 polymer ?
#
loop_
_entity_poly.entity_id
_entity_poly.type
_entity_poly.pdbx_seq_one_letter_code
_entity_poly.pdbx_strand_id
1 'polypeptide(L)'
;MRRLLRPARHPAGALLLALLAPAGARLGAQTPAPAGAASAAATPAPDPVRTLVVRLDLERYKATVKGLTQFGDRRQGTDRNRAAVDWIEAQLKSYGCTNTERITYDYQPPAPRPGAPDYYRARIATSAPGGARLRGTQLPIGVNTDSLAQPDARLRALNAQPSAPGQRQEVYCTKVGATHPGEMYIVGAHMDGIGWGEAANDDGSGTALVMELARVFSAPDVQTDRSIRFVLWNNEETGLDGARAYVAQRQALQGQESPAGSGRYPEPRWLGMVQHDMMMFDHGMPRPDGTMSREQRAEADVNVEFQSRAKMAAGARDLAWAFADANEAYATDYPATVGQHMTNTDSAPFQDLVPAISLRENERGAQIGAGWDPQWHQPTDVYATYTDKDFRLGLNAAQTTLGAIGRLAGAAPRRP
;
A
#
# COMPACT_ATOMS: atom_id res chain seq x y z
N MET A 1 54.39 -9.81 -21.40
CA MET A 1 54.85 -11.11 -20.85
C MET A 1 53.68 -12.02 -20.56
N ARG A 2 53.68 -13.11 -21.26
CA ARG A 2 52.77 -14.24 -21.24
C ARG A 2 52.71 -14.93 -19.86
N ARG A 3 51.52 -15.40 -19.46
CA ARG A 3 51.26 -16.82 -19.22
C ARG A 3 49.78 -17.12 -19.08
N LEU A 4 49.30 -17.87 -20.03
CA LEU A 4 48.07 -18.68 -20.03
C LEU A 4 48.26 -19.89 -19.09
N LEU A 5 47.22 -20.34 -18.41
CA LEU A 5 47.01 -21.75 -18.07
C LEU A 5 45.54 -22.11 -18.10
N ARG A 6 45.23 -23.14 -18.83
CA ARG A 6 43.97 -23.81 -19.11
C ARG A 6 43.80 -25.08 -18.27
N PRO A 7 42.75 -25.87 -18.40
CA PRO A 7 41.88 -26.36 -17.30
C PRO A 7 42.10 -27.84 -16.97
N ALA A 8 41.54 -28.29 -15.86
CA ALA A 8 41.54 -29.71 -15.49
C ALA A 8 40.18 -30.36 -15.69
N ARG A 9 40.19 -31.56 -16.22
CA ARG A 9 39.09 -32.40 -16.67
C ARG A 9 38.55 -33.29 -15.55
N HIS A 10 37.24 -33.64 -15.65
CA HIS A 10 36.61 -34.71 -14.89
C HIS A 10 37.16 -36.11 -15.19
N PRO A 11 36.92 -37.09 -14.32
CA PRO A 11 36.64 -38.42 -14.80
C PRO A 11 35.26 -38.94 -14.38
N ALA A 12 34.67 -39.68 -15.33
CA ALA A 12 33.47 -40.49 -15.21
C ALA A 12 33.76 -41.75 -14.39
N GLY A 13 32.81 -42.15 -13.57
CA GLY A 13 32.84 -43.42 -12.85
C GLY A 13 31.62 -44.27 -13.19
N ALA A 14 31.88 -45.50 -13.52
CA ALA A 14 31.02 -46.46 -14.20
C ALA A 14 29.95 -47.11 -13.32
N LEU A 15 28.90 -47.51 -14.00
CA LEU A 15 27.79 -48.35 -13.61
C LEU A 15 28.23 -49.77 -13.28
N LEU A 16 27.74 -50.32 -12.17
CA LEU A 16 27.78 -51.77 -11.91
C LEU A 16 26.36 -52.31 -11.73
N LEU A 17 25.92 -53.10 -12.72
CA LEU A 17 24.73 -53.93 -12.66
C LEU A 17 25.06 -55.20 -11.85
N ALA A 18 24.23 -55.52 -10.87
CA ALA A 18 24.23 -56.87 -10.25
C ALA A 18 22.84 -57.49 -10.47
N LEU A 19 22.84 -58.52 -11.28
CA LEU A 19 21.74 -59.46 -11.48
C LEU A 19 21.73 -60.48 -10.34
N LEU A 20 20.59 -60.71 -9.68
CA LEU A 20 20.29 -61.90 -8.89
C LEU A 20 18.89 -62.39 -9.19
N ALA A 21 18.77 -63.63 -9.53
CA ALA A 21 17.56 -64.37 -9.94
C ALA A 21 16.82 -64.98 -8.72
N PRO A 22 15.60 -65.54 -8.89
CA PRO A 22 14.54 -65.56 -7.92
C PRO A 22 14.52 -66.82 -7.05
N ALA A 23 14.12 -66.66 -5.80
CA ALA A 23 13.69 -67.77 -4.96
C ALA A 23 12.15 -67.70 -4.78
N GLY A 24 11.51 -68.78 -5.17
CA GLY A 24 10.06 -68.94 -5.06
C GLY A 24 9.55 -68.99 -3.61
N ALA A 25 8.44 -68.36 -3.35
CA ALA A 25 7.66 -68.51 -2.15
C ALA A 25 6.17 -68.66 -2.48
N ARG A 26 5.59 -69.57 -1.83
CA ARG A 26 4.24 -70.16 -2.01
C ARG A 26 3.13 -69.11 -1.87
N LEU A 27 2.12 -69.23 -2.77
CA LEU A 27 0.83 -68.55 -2.60
C LEU A 27 0.07 -69.07 -1.36
N GLY A 28 -0.04 -68.22 -0.35
CA GLY A 28 -1.08 -68.36 0.68
C GLY A 28 -2.25 -67.51 0.27
N ALA A 29 -3.40 -68.11 0.11
CA ALA A 29 -4.65 -67.41 -0.15
C ALA A 29 -5.03 -66.57 1.11
N GLN A 30 -4.94 -65.24 1.00
CA GLN A 30 -5.48 -64.31 1.99
C GLN A 30 -6.88 -63.94 1.56
N THR A 31 -7.86 -64.17 2.39
CA THR A 31 -9.21 -63.69 2.31
C THR A 31 -9.18 -62.14 2.29
N PRO A 32 -9.89 -61.44 1.39
CA PRO A 32 -9.95 -59.98 1.40
C PRO A 32 -10.67 -59.52 2.68
N ALA A 33 -10.01 -58.66 3.46
CA ALA A 33 -10.62 -57.90 4.53
C ALA A 33 -11.74 -57.00 3.95
N PRO A 34 -12.85 -56.79 4.68
CA PRO A 34 -13.91 -55.91 4.23
C PRO A 34 -13.35 -54.50 3.99
N ALA A 35 -13.64 -53.93 2.80
CA ALA A 35 -13.29 -52.57 2.47
C ALA A 35 -13.80 -51.62 3.55
N GLY A 36 -12.87 -51.08 4.33
CA GLY A 36 -13.16 -50.03 5.27
C GLY A 36 -13.84 -48.86 4.53
N ALA A 37 -14.96 -48.41 5.04
CA ALA A 37 -15.67 -47.26 4.52
C ALA A 37 -14.66 -46.11 4.39
N ALA A 38 -14.46 -45.61 3.18
CA ALA A 38 -13.67 -44.41 2.94
C ALA A 38 -14.27 -43.31 3.82
N SER A 39 -13.52 -42.87 4.81
CA SER A 39 -13.87 -41.71 5.62
C SER A 39 -14.11 -40.55 4.63
N ALA A 40 -15.34 -40.09 4.54
CA ALA A 40 -15.65 -38.90 3.74
C ALA A 40 -14.73 -37.80 4.23
N ALA A 41 -13.82 -37.33 3.35
CA ALA A 41 -12.93 -36.23 3.66
C ALA A 41 -13.82 -35.07 4.11
N ALA A 42 -13.66 -34.64 5.39
CA ALA A 42 -14.41 -33.52 5.93
C ALA A 42 -14.16 -32.31 4.99
N THR A 43 -15.24 -31.70 4.50
CA THR A 43 -15.14 -30.47 3.70
C THR A 43 -14.32 -29.47 4.52
N PRO A 44 -13.24 -28.90 3.97
CA PRO A 44 -12.44 -27.92 4.69
C PRO A 44 -13.32 -26.80 5.21
N ALA A 45 -13.12 -26.40 6.47
CA ALA A 45 -13.85 -25.26 7.03
C ALA A 45 -13.63 -24.02 6.12
N PRO A 46 -14.68 -23.24 5.84
CA PRO A 46 -14.56 -22.07 5.01
C PRO A 46 -13.51 -21.11 5.56
N ASP A 47 -12.63 -20.60 4.69
CA ASP A 47 -11.62 -19.59 5.05
C ASP A 47 -12.33 -18.29 5.49
N PRO A 48 -12.24 -17.91 6.78
CA PRO A 48 -12.94 -16.74 7.29
C PRO A 48 -12.46 -15.43 6.65
N VAL A 49 -11.19 -15.34 6.26
CA VAL A 49 -10.63 -14.14 5.62
C VAL A 49 -11.19 -14.00 4.21
N ARG A 50 -11.35 -15.10 3.47
CA ARG A 50 -11.98 -15.06 2.13
C ARG A 50 -13.39 -14.49 2.18
N THR A 51 -14.16 -14.79 3.24
CA THR A 51 -15.52 -14.24 3.41
C THR A 51 -15.52 -12.72 3.62
N LEU A 52 -14.42 -12.16 4.09
CA LEU A 52 -14.24 -10.72 4.23
C LEU A 52 -13.73 -10.08 2.94
N VAL A 53 -12.78 -10.72 2.25
CA VAL A 53 -12.23 -10.22 0.97
C VAL A 53 -13.33 -9.99 -0.08
N VAL A 54 -14.30 -10.91 -0.18
CA VAL A 54 -15.42 -10.76 -1.14
C VAL A 54 -16.40 -9.62 -0.81
N ARG A 55 -16.24 -8.95 0.35
CA ARG A 55 -17.02 -7.77 0.73
C ARG A 55 -16.43 -6.46 0.19
N LEU A 56 -15.20 -6.50 -0.33
CA LEU A 56 -14.60 -5.36 -1.03
C LEU A 56 -15.37 -5.10 -2.33
N ASP A 57 -15.67 -3.83 -2.60
CA ASP A 57 -16.57 -3.44 -3.67
C ASP A 57 -15.91 -2.38 -4.55
N LEU A 58 -15.75 -2.70 -5.85
CA LEU A 58 -15.12 -1.82 -6.82
C LEU A 58 -15.85 -0.49 -6.97
N GLU A 59 -17.17 -0.52 -7.03
CA GLU A 59 -17.96 0.71 -7.23
C GLU A 59 -17.93 1.61 -5.99
N ARG A 60 -17.86 1.05 -4.78
CA ARG A 60 -17.63 1.83 -3.55
C ARG A 60 -16.25 2.43 -3.52
N TYR A 61 -15.22 1.67 -3.90
CA TYR A 61 -13.86 2.17 -4.01
C TYR A 61 -13.80 3.36 -5.00
N LYS A 62 -14.36 3.20 -6.20
CA LYS A 62 -14.46 4.26 -7.21
C LYS A 62 -15.24 5.47 -6.68
N ALA A 63 -16.36 5.24 -6.00
CA ALA A 63 -17.17 6.31 -5.43
C ALA A 63 -16.41 7.09 -4.34
N THR A 64 -15.56 6.41 -3.57
CA THR A 64 -14.72 7.06 -2.55
C THR A 64 -13.64 7.92 -3.19
N VAL A 65 -12.92 7.41 -4.21
CA VAL A 65 -11.97 8.22 -4.99
C VAL A 65 -12.69 9.45 -5.57
N LYS A 66 -13.85 9.25 -6.20
CA LYS A 66 -14.65 10.35 -6.74
C LYS A 66 -15.10 11.34 -5.67
N GLY A 67 -15.45 10.86 -4.49
CA GLY A 67 -15.82 11.70 -3.34
C GLY A 67 -14.66 12.60 -2.87
N LEU A 68 -13.42 12.08 -2.90
CA LEU A 68 -12.23 12.86 -2.55
C LEU A 68 -11.93 13.98 -3.56
N THR A 69 -12.21 13.77 -4.84
CA THR A 69 -11.89 14.76 -5.88
C THR A 69 -12.69 16.07 -5.76
N GLN A 70 -13.81 16.07 -5.01
CA GLN A 70 -14.57 17.30 -4.76
C GLN A 70 -13.76 18.39 -4.05
N PHE A 71 -12.68 18.02 -3.37
CA PHE A 71 -11.78 18.92 -2.64
C PHE A 71 -10.54 19.31 -3.46
N GLY A 72 -10.49 19.02 -4.77
CA GLY A 72 -9.33 19.21 -5.62
C GLY A 72 -8.14 18.36 -5.17
N ASP A 73 -6.92 18.90 -5.26
CA ASP A 73 -5.70 18.20 -4.85
C ASP A 73 -5.54 18.07 -3.31
N ARG A 74 -6.49 18.55 -2.53
CA ARG A 74 -6.49 18.45 -1.06
C ARG A 74 -5.21 18.97 -0.40
N ARG A 75 -4.54 19.93 -1.04
CA ARG A 75 -3.26 20.47 -0.57
C ARG A 75 -3.34 20.85 0.90
N GLN A 76 -2.38 20.37 1.68
CA GLN A 76 -2.29 20.62 3.11
C GLN A 76 -2.31 22.14 3.43
N GLY A 77 -2.87 22.52 4.58
CA GLY A 77 -2.94 23.91 5.04
C GLY A 77 -4.01 24.79 4.37
N THR A 78 -4.88 24.19 3.58
CA THR A 78 -6.04 24.86 2.95
C THR A 78 -7.34 24.51 3.66
N ASP A 79 -8.41 25.31 3.47
CA ASP A 79 -9.73 25.00 4.00
C ASP A 79 -10.32 23.74 3.37
N ARG A 80 -10.06 23.51 2.08
CA ARG A 80 -10.50 22.30 1.39
C ARG A 80 -9.79 21.04 1.90
N ASN A 81 -8.53 21.11 2.36
CA ASN A 81 -7.87 20.00 3.05
C ASN A 81 -8.57 19.71 4.38
N ARG A 82 -8.90 20.74 5.18
CA ARG A 82 -9.67 20.57 6.42
C ARG A 82 -11.04 19.96 6.17
N ALA A 83 -11.73 20.43 5.12
CA ALA A 83 -13.01 19.86 4.71
C ALA A 83 -12.89 18.40 4.26
N ALA A 84 -11.77 18.01 3.62
CA ALA A 84 -11.50 16.62 3.26
C ALA A 84 -11.26 15.75 4.52
N VAL A 85 -10.52 16.24 5.53
CA VAL A 85 -10.38 15.57 6.83
C VAL A 85 -11.76 15.35 7.48
N ASP A 86 -12.61 16.38 7.51
CA ASP A 86 -13.97 16.29 8.08
C ASP A 86 -14.82 15.25 7.33
N TRP A 87 -14.73 15.24 6.01
CA TRP A 87 -15.48 14.29 5.17
C TRP A 87 -14.97 12.85 5.40
N ILE A 88 -13.67 12.62 5.43
CA ILE A 88 -13.08 11.30 5.68
C ILE A 88 -13.52 10.80 7.07
N GLU A 89 -13.43 11.64 8.10
CA GLU A 89 -13.86 11.26 9.46
C GLU A 89 -15.35 10.86 9.48
N ALA A 90 -16.20 11.62 8.80
CA ALA A 90 -17.63 11.32 8.71
C ALA A 90 -17.87 9.97 8.01
N GLN A 91 -17.13 9.67 6.93
CA GLN A 91 -17.22 8.38 6.24
C GLN A 91 -16.78 7.23 7.17
N LEU A 92 -15.63 7.35 7.85
CA LEU A 92 -15.15 6.34 8.78
C LEU A 92 -16.18 6.05 9.89
N LYS A 93 -16.79 7.09 10.46
CA LYS A 93 -17.87 6.96 11.44
C LYS A 93 -19.09 6.24 10.86
N SER A 94 -19.45 6.52 9.62
CA SER A 94 -20.58 5.86 8.93
C SER A 94 -20.34 4.37 8.69
N TYR A 95 -19.08 3.93 8.61
CA TYR A 95 -18.68 2.53 8.48
C TYR A 95 -18.71 1.76 9.81
N GLY A 96 -18.99 2.43 10.92
CA GLY A 96 -19.00 1.83 12.24
C GLY A 96 -17.69 1.99 13.02
N CYS A 97 -16.76 2.80 12.56
CA CYS A 97 -15.57 3.19 13.31
C CYS A 97 -15.96 4.16 14.44
N THR A 98 -16.33 3.62 15.59
CA THR A 98 -16.83 4.40 16.75
C THR A 98 -15.74 5.13 17.54
N ASN A 99 -14.47 4.80 17.33
CA ASN A 99 -13.29 5.36 17.97
C ASN A 99 -12.42 6.14 16.99
N THR A 100 -13.03 6.89 16.10
CA THR A 100 -12.34 7.79 15.17
C THR A 100 -11.75 8.96 15.96
N GLU A 101 -10.47 9.22 15.75
CA GLU A 101 -9.70 10.27 16.42
C GLU A 101 -8.87 11.06 15.41
N ARG A 102 -8.41 12.25 15.84
CA ARG A 102 -7.48 13.09 15.05
C ARG A 102 -6.15 13.26 15.80
N ILE A 103 -5.08 13.21 15.02
CA ILE A 103 -3.78 13.75 15.42
C ILE A 103 -3.71 15.20 14.97
N THR A 104 -3.28 16.06 15.86
CA THR A 104 -3.06 17.48 15.56
C THR A 104 -1.58 17.82 15.80
N TYR A 105 -0.99 18.56 14.87
CA TYR A 105 0.39 19.00 14.93
C TYR A 105 0.57 20.36 14.25
N ASP A 106 1.60 21.11 14.63
CA ASP A 106 1.93 22.37 14.00
C ASP A 106 2.90 22.16 12.85
N TYR A 107 2.57 22.75 11.71
CA TYR A 107 3.42 22.75 10.52
C TYR A 107 3.94 24.15 10.22
N GLN A 108 5.25 24.25 10.08
CA GLN A 108 5.94 25.43 9.59
C GLN A 108 6.72 25.01 8.33
N PRO A 109 6.44 25.63 7.17
CA PRO A 109 7.25 25.35 6.00
C PRO A 109 8.71 25.65 6.32
N PRO A 110 9.65 24.81 5.87
CA PRO A 110 11.07 25.08 6.07
C PRO A 110 11.42 26.45 5.50
N ALA A 111 12.20 27.23 6.26
CA ALA A 111 12.66 28.53 5.80
C ALA A 111 13.40 28.38 4.46
N PRO A 112 13.13 29.23 3.47
CA PRO A 112 13.88 29.23 2.22
C PRO A 112 15.38 29.33 2.53
N ARG A 113 16.17 28.36 2.11
CA ARG A 113 17.63 28.42 2.27
C ARG A 113 18.15 29.53 1.35
N PRO A 114 18.84 30.56 1.87
CA PRO A 114 19.43 31.59 1.03
C PRO A 114 20.33 30.96 -0.05
N GLY A 115 20.05 31.24 -1.32
CA GLY A 115 20.83 30.73 -2.45
C GLY A 115 20.52 29.28 -2.85
N ALA A 116 19.68 28.56 -2.14
CA ALA A 116 19.15 27.29 -2.63
C ALA A 116 18.12 27.58 -3.72
N PRO A 117 18.18 26.89 -4.87
CA PRO A 117 17.06 26.88 -5.80
C PRO A 117 15.82 26.44 -5.00
N ASP A 118 14.68 27.09 -5.23
CA ASP A 118 13.41 26.55 -4.78
C ASP A 118 13.37 25.08 -5.19
N TYR A 119 13.20 24.17 -4.21
CA TYR A 119 13.27 22.73 -4.45
C TYR A 119 12.32 22.31 -5.58
N TYR A 120 11.15 22.93 -5.64
CA TYR A 120 10.18 22.73 -6.70
C TYR A 120 10.62 23.36 -8.03
N ARG A 121 11.16 24.59 -8.02
CA ARG A 121 11.72 25.22 -9.23
C ARG A 121 12.95 24.51 -9.77
N ALA A 122 13.81 23.98 -8.91
CA ALA A 122 14.98 23.21 -9.33
C ALA A 122 14.55 21.90 -10.02
N ARG A 123 13.52 21.22 -9.54
CA ARG A 123 12.97 20.03 -10.20
C ARG A 123 12.31 20.35 -11.52
N ILE A 124 11.63 21.51 -11.65
CA ILE A 124 11.03 21.97 -12.91
C ILE A 124 12.11 22.41 -13.89
N ALA A 125 13.13 23.13 -13.44
CA ALA A 125 14.26 23.53 -14.31
C ALA A 125 14.99 22.31 -14.88
N THR A 126 15.07 21.20 -14.14
CA THR A 126 15.60 19.92 -14.66
C THR A 126 14.60 19.17 -15.54
N SER A 127 13.31 19.52 -15.49
CA SER A 127 12.24 18.98 -16.33
C SER A 127 11.96 19.81 -17.59
N ALA A 128 12.56 21.00 -17.71
CA ALA A 128 12.44 21.83 -18.91
C ALA A 128 12.96 21.10 -20.16
N PRO A 129 12.48 21.46 -21.38
CA PRO A 129 13.01 20.89 -22.60
C PRO A 129 14.53 21.01 -22.65
N GLY A 130 15.25 19.89 -22.59
CA GLY A 130 16.72 19.85 -22.48
C GLY A 130 17.26 19.63 -21.05
N GLY A 131 16.44 19.65 -20.01
CA GLY A 131 16.83 19.31 -18.64
C GLY A 131 17.19 17.83 -18.43
N ALA A 132 17.83 17.52 -17.30
CA ALA A 132 18.19 16.15 -16.95
C ALA A 132 16.90 15.31 -16.88
N ARG A 133 16.84 14.25 -17.68
CA ARG A 133 15.76 13.28 -17.67
C ARG A 133 16.07 12.22 -16.62
N LEU A 134 15.08 11.78 -15.88
CA LEU A 134 15.23 10.58 -15.08
C LEU A 134 15.51 9.38 -16.00
N ARG A 135 16.33 8.47 -15.51
CA ARG A 135 16.84 7.33 -16.28
C ARG A 135 15.68 6.56 -16.91
N GLY A 136 15.68 6.47 -18.25
CA GLY A 136 14.69 5.70 -18.99
C GLY A 136 13.39 6.43 -19.34
N THR A 137 13.13 7.65 -18.83
CA THR A 137 11.92 8.40 -19.18
C THR A 137 12.16 9.43 -20.28
N GLN A 138 11.18 9.60 -21.12
CA GLN A 138 11.12 10.69 -22.10
C GLN A 138 10.20 11.83 -21.65
N LEU A 139 9.45 11.62 -20.57
CA LEU A 139 8.50 12.59 -20.03
C LEU A 139 9.16 13.44 -18.92
N PRO A 140 8.78 14.72 -18.79
CA PRO A 140 9.12 15.50 -17.61
C PRO A 140 8.53 14.85 -16.37
N ILE A 141 9.34 14.65 -15.33
CA ILE A 141 8.87 14.18 -14.04
C ILE A 141 9.14 15.27 -13.02
N GLY A 142 8.13 15.63 -12.25
CA GLY A 142 8.21 16.64 -11.21
C GLY A 142 6.85 17.25 -10.92
N VAL A 143 6.78 18.00 -9.84
CA VAL A 143 5.55 18.71 -9.47
C VAL A 143 5.23 19.80 -10.48
N ASN A 144 4.05 19.78 -11.07
CA ASN A 144 3.57 20.88 -11.87
C ASN A 144 3.23 22.08 -10.96
N THR A 145 3.80 23.24 -11.27
CA THR A 145 3.54 24.49 -10.54
C THR A 145 2.83 25.55 -11.39
N ASP A 146 2.60 25.24 -12.66
CA ASP A 146 1.87 26.13 -13.56
C ASP A 146 0.36 25.88 -13.44
N SER A 147 -0.34 26.80 -12.80
CA SER A 147 -1.80 26.72 -12.68
C SER A 147 -2.52 26.74 -14.02
N LEU A 148 -1.93 27.38 -15.05
CA LEU A 148 -2.52 27.48 -16.38
C LEU A 148 -2.46 26.14 -17.14
N ALA A 149 -1.61 25.23 -16.72
CA ALA A 149 -1.59 23.86 -17.23
C ALA A 149 -2.85 23.05 -16.87
N GLN A 150 -3.61 23.48 -15.85
CA GLN A 150 -4.93 22.92 -15.55
C GLN A 150 -6.02 23.57 -16.44
N PRO A 151 -6.60 22.85 -17.42
CA PRO A 151 -7.59 23.43 -18.34
C PRO A 151 -8.94 23.68 -17.67
N ASP A 152 -9.32 22.91 -16.67
CA ASP A 152 -10.58 23.10 -15.94
C ASP A 152 -10.47 24.35 -15.05
N ALA A 153 -11.20 25.40 -15.42
CA ALA A 153 -11.20 26.67 -14.70
C ALA A 153 -11.75 26.53 -13.26
N ARG A 154 -12.70 25.62 -13.01
CA ARG A 154 -13.26 25.37 -11.68
C ARG A 154 -12.22 24.67 -10.79
N LEU A 155 -11.58 23.64 -11.29
CA LEU A 155 -10.53 22.93 -10.56
C LEU A 155 -9.32 23.84 -10.30
N ARG A 156 -8.94 24.64 -11.30
CA ARG A 156 -7.87 25.64 -11.14
C ARG A 156 -8.20 26.66 -10.05
N ALA A 157 -9.43 27.18 -10.03
CA ALA A 157 -9.86 28.12 -8.99
C ALA A 157 -9.89 27.48 -7.61
N LEU A 158 -10.34 26.23 -7.50
CA LEU A 158 -10.35 25.46 -6.25
C LEU A 158 -8.91 25.23 -5.74
N ASN A 159 -8.00 24.83 -6.58
CA ASN A 159 -6.60 24.55 -6.23
C ASN A 159 -5.76 25.83 -6.00
N ALA A 160 -6.27 26.99 -6.37
CA ALA A 160 -5.59 28.28 -6.15
C ALA A 160 -5.61 28.74 -4.68
N GLN A 161 -6.37 28.06 -3.79
CA GLN A 161 -6.39 28.40 -2.37
C GLN A 161 -4.97 28.25 -1.77
N PRO A 162 -4.41 29.31 -1.15
CA PRO A 162 -3.05 29.26 -0.61
C PRO A 162 -2.99 28.36 0.64
N SER A 163 -1.90 27.59 0.74
CA SER A 163 -1.55 26.92 1.97
C SER A 163 -0.97 27.92 2.97
N ALA A 164 -1.45 27.88 4.22
CA ALA A 164 -0.97 28.73 5.31
C ALA A 164 -0.19 27.89 6.33
N PRO A 165 0.84 28.46 7.02
CA PRO A 165 1.45 27.84 8.19
C PRO A 165 0.44 27.58 9.30
N GLY A 166 0.77 26.73 10.26
CA GLY A 166 -0.03 26.48 11.46
C GLY A 166 -0.51 25.05 11.59
N GLN A 167 -1.60 24.88 12.31
CA GLN A 167 -2.08 23.56 12.70
C GLN A 167 -2.55 22.71 11.53
N ARG A 168 -2.18 21.43 11.58
CA ARG A 168 -2.62 20.36 10.69
C ARG A 168 -3.32 19.27 11.46
N GLN A 169 -4.17 18.54 10.77
CA GLN A 169 -4.85 17.38 11.32
C GLN A 169 -4.76 16.22 10.33
N GLU A 170 -4.67 15.04 10.87
CA GLU A 170 -4.88 13.76 10.19
C GLU A 170 -5.87 12.95 11.01
N VAL A 171 -6.51 11.98 10.38
CA VAL A 171 -7.58 11.20 11.00
C VAL A 171 -7.27 9.72 10.94
N TYR A 172 -7.61 9.02 12.01
CA TYR A 172 -7.55 7.56 12.04
C TYR A 172 -8.77 6.97 12.76
N CYS A 173 -9.02 5.69 12.50
CA CYS A 173 -9.91 4.90 13.34
C CYS A 173 -9.26 3.55 13.67
N THR A 174 -9.67 2.94 14.80
CA THR A 174 -9.09 1.68 15.26
C THR A 174 -10.17 0.62 15.43
N LYS A 175 -10.05 -0.48 14.70
CA LYS A 175 -10.76 -1.73 15.03
C LYS A 175 -10.05 -2.35 16.21
N VAL A 176 -10.68 -2.34 17.37
CA VAL A 176 -10.09 -2.91 18.61
C VAL A 176 -10.15 -4.43 18.55
N GLY A 177 -9.03 -5.07 18.82
CA GLY A 177 -8.92 -6.53 18.90
C GLY A 177 -9.64 -7.10 20.10
N ALA A 178 -10.25 -8.27 19.93
CA ALA A 178 -11.01 -8.94 20.97
C ALA A 178 -10.13 -9.71 21.98
N THR A 179 -9.03 -10.29 21.51
CA THR A 179 -8.15 -11.16 22.31
C THR A 179 -6.86 -10.45 22.73
N HIS A 180 -6.29 -9.66 21.81
CA HIS A 180 -5.04 -8.93 22.00
C HIS A 180 -5.21 -7.44 21.67
N PRO A 181 -6.07 -6.70 22.41
CA PRO A 181 -6.34 -5.27 22.10
C PRO A 181 -5.09 -4.37 22.23
N GLY A 182 -4.10 -4.80 23.01
CA GLY A 182 -2.81 -4.11 23.18
C GLY A 182 -1.79 -4.35 22.07
N GLU A 183 -2.14 -5.08 21.00
CA GLU A 183 -1.31 -5.34 19.82
C GLU A 183 -1.99 -4.80 18.56
N MET A 184 -1.24 -4.18 17.63
CA MET A 184 -1.85 -3.47 16.52
C MET A 184 -1.04 -3.53 15.24
N TYR A 185 -1.75 -3.67 14.12
CA TYR A 185 -1.24 -3.34 12.78
C TYR A 185 -1.75 -1.96 12.35
N ILE A 186 -0.89 -1.17 11.71
CA ILE A 186 -1.23 0.14 11.15
C ILE A 186 -1.34 -0.01 9.63
N VAL A 187 -2.43 0.49 9.07
CA VAL A 187 -2.72 0.50 7.62
C VAL A 187 -3.01 1.93 7.23
N GLY A 188 -2.17 2.51 6.38
CA GLY A 188 -2.23 3.93 6.07
C GLY A 188 -2.15 4.25 4.58
N ALA A 189 -2.53 5.48 4.27
CA ALA A 189 -2.39 6.17 2.99
C ALA A 189 -2.36 7.68 3.26
N HIS A 190 -1.82 8.50 2.36
CA HIS A 190 -1.90 9.94 2.55
C HIS A 190 -3.09 10.56 1.84
N MET A 191 -3.68 11.56 2.46
CA MET A 191 -4.88 12.21 1.94
C MET A 191 -4.62 13.51 1.20
N ASP A 192 -3.48 14.14 1.41
CA ASP A 192 -3.08 15.36 0.71
C ASP A 192 -2.48 15.05 -0.67
N GLY A 193 -2.38 16.05 -1.51
CA GLY A 193 -1.80 15.93 -2.84
C GLY A 193 -1.43 17.31 -3.38
N ILE A 194 -0.78 17.34 -4.54
CA ILE A 194 -0.26 18.53 -5.22
C ILE A 194 -0.36 18.38 -6.74
N GLY A 195 0.04 19.41 -7.49
CA GLY A 195 0.21 19.30 -8.95
C GLY A 195 -0.94 19.88 -9.78
N TRP A 196 -1.93 20.52 -9.15
CA TRP A 196 -3.07 21.18 -9.82
C TRP A 196 -4.12 20.23 -10.41
N GLY A 197 -4.01 18.92 -10.17
CA GLY A 197 -5.02 17.91 -10.47
C GLY A 197 -6.08 17.75 -9.39
N GLU A 198 -6.72 16.60 -9.36
CA GLU A 198 -7.61 16.14 -8.30
C GLU A 198 -6.88 15.24 -7.29
N ALA A 199 -5.60 14.94 -7.51
CA ALA A 199 -4.83 13.96 -6.77
C ALA A 199 -5.60 12.63 -6.64
N ALA A 200 -6.12 12.16 -7.77
CA ALA A 200 -7.02 11.00 -7.82
C ALA A 200 -6.25 9.70 -7.61
N ASN A 201 -5.04 9.59 -8.17
CA ASN A 201 -4.13 8.48 -7.93
C ASN A 201 -3.18 8.79 -6.77
N ASP A 202 -2.54 9.94 -6.77
CA ASP A 202 -1.56 10.36 -5.74
C ASP A 202 -2.17 11.34 -4.72
N ASP A 203 -2.69 10.90 -3.53
CA ASP A 203 -2.93 9.51 -3.13
C ASP A 203 -4.41 9.29 -2.76
N GLY A 204 -5.30 9.76 -3.64
CA GLY A 204 -6.72 9.46 -3.53
C GLY A 204 -7.00 7.96 -3.64
N SER A 205 -6.18 7.23 -4.40
CA SER A 205 -6.30 5.79 -4.59
C SER A 205 -6.00 5.03 -3.30
N GLY A 206 -4.88 5.28 -2.65
CA GLY A 206 -4.54 4.66 -1.37
C GLY A 206 -5.49 5.08 -0.26
N THR A 207 -5.84 6.39 -0.18
CA THR A 207 -6.84 6.88 0.78
C THR A 207 -8.16 6.12 0.66
N ALA A 208 -8.70 5.97 -0.54
CA ALA A 208 -9.96 5.25 -0.76
C ALA A 208 -9.83 3.75 -0.45
N LEU A 209 -8.67 3.14 -0.75
CA LEU A 209 -8.36 1.75 -0.41
C LEU A 209 -8.40 1.53 1.11
N VAL A 210 -7.71 2.37 1.88
CA VAL A 210 -7.69 2.29 3.35
C VAL A 210 -9.09 2.50 3.94
N MET A 211 -9.88 3.41 3.38
CA MET A 211 -11.27 3.62 3.79
C MET A 211 -12.16 2.40 3.48
N GLU A 212 -11.97 1.73 2.35
CA GLU A 212 -12.70 0.50 2.01
C GLU A 212 -12.33 -0.67 2.93
N LEU A 213 -11.04 -0.80 3.29
CA LEU A 213 -10.61 -1.75 4.33
C LEU A 213 -11.26 -1.44 5.68
N ALA A 214 -11.25 -0.17 6.10
CA ALA A 214 -11.90 0.27 7.33
C ALA A 214 -13.38 -0.10 7.35
N ARG A 215 -14.08 0.06 6.22
CA ARG A 215 -15.50 -0.31 6.08
C ARG A 215 -15.72 -1.80 6.31
N VAL A 216 -14.91 -2.66 5.71
CA VAL A 216 -15.07 -4.12 5.85
C VAL A 216 -14.73 -4.57 7.27
N PHE A 217 -13.60 -4.15 7.81
CA PHE A 217 -13.17 -4.56 9.16
C PHE A 217 -14.06 -3.99 10.27
N SER A 218 -14.64 -2.79 10.09
CA SER A 218 -15.51 -2.16 11.10
C SER A 218 -16.94 -2.66 11.07
N ALA A 219 -17.32 -3.50 10.10
CA ALA A 219 -18.64 -4.10 10.08
C ALA A 219 -18.95 -4.80 11.43
N PRO A 220 -20.18 -4.67 11.97
CA PRO A 220 -20.51 -5.14 13.31
C PRO A 220 -20.41 -6.66 13.48
N ASP A 221 -20.52 -7.39 12.38
CA ASP A 221 -20.36 -8.85 12.32
C ASP A 221 -18.92 -9.32 12.10
N VAL A 222 -17.95 -8.41 12.09
CA VAL A 222 -16.51 -8.74 11.98
C VAL A 222 -15.82 -8.58 13.32
N GLN A 223 -15.00 -9.55 13.69
CA GLN A 223 -14.10 -9.48 14.83
C GLN A 223 -12.66 -9.71 14.38
N THR A 224 -11.70 -9.21 15.17
CA THR A 224 -10.27 -9.44 15.01
C THR A 224 -9.68 -9.81 16.36
N ASP A 225 -8.63 -10.63 16.38
CA ASP A 225 -7.91 -10.94 17.62
C ASP A 225 -7.05 -9.74 18.05
N ARG A 226 -6.39 -9.09 17.08
CA ARG A 226 -5.54 -7.90 17.27
C ARG A 226 -6.21 -6.66 16.72
N SER A 227 -5.80 -5.52 17.25
CA SER A 227 -6.27 -4.23 16.77
C SER A 227 -5.71 -3.91 15.37
N ILE A 228 -6.48 -3.16 14.59
CA ILE A 228 -6.07 -2.62 13.29
C ILE A 228 -6.38 -1.12 13.30
N ARG A 229 -5.40 -0.28 13.02
CA ARG A 229 -5.58 1.16 12.87
C ARG A 229 -5.52 1.56 11.41
N PHE A 230 -6.56 2.22 10.92
CA PHE A 230 -6.66 2.79 9.58
C PHE A 230 -6.37 4.28 9.69
N VAL A 231 -5.30 4.74 9.04
CA VAL A 231 -4.81 6.13 9.16
C VAL A 231 -4.77 6.80 7.80
N LEU A 232 -5.28 8.02 7.72
CA LEU A 232 -5.19 8.89 6.55
C LEU A 232 -4.25 10.04 6.91
N TRP A 233 -2.98 9.89 6.49
CA TRP A 233 -1.91 10.84 6.79
C TRP A 233 -2.14 12.17 6.09
N ASN A 234 -1.61 13.24 6.63
CA ASN A 234 -1.60 14.56 5.99
C ASN A 234 -0.16 15.09 5.91
N ASN A 235 0.13 15.99 4.99
CA ASN A 235 1.48 16.53 4.77
C ASN A 235 2.54 15.49 4.32
N GLU A 236 2.15 14.46 3.59
CA GLU A 236 3.09 13.55 2.94
C GLU A 236 3.95 14.33 1.96
N GLU A 237 3.29 15.09 1.09
CA GLU A 237 3.85 15.84 -0.04
C GLU A 237 4.86 16.92 0.35
N THR A 238 4.91 17.28 1.61
CA THR A 238 5.82 18.31 2.13
C THR A 238 6.94 17.77 3.01
N GLY A 239 6.93 16.46 3.29
CA GLY A 239 8.03 15.81 4.02
C GLY A 239 7.63 14.71 5.00
N LEU A 240 6.49 14.02 4.77
CA LEU A 240 5.98 12.96 5.64
C LEU A 240 5.64 13.50 7.05
N ASP A 241 5.18 14.76 7.13
CA ASP A 241 5.12 15.46 8.42
C ASP A 241 4.03 14.88 9.31
N GLY A 242 2.89 14.41 8.75
CA GLY A 242 1.85 13.74 9.51
C GLY A 242 2.34 12.43 10.13
N ALA A 243 2.89 11.54 9.33
CA ALA A 243 3.43 10.27 9.83
C ALA A 243 4.55 10.47 10.86
N ARG A 244 5.41 11.50 10.68
CA ARG A 244 6.42 11.88 11.66
C ARG A 244 5.79 12.40 12.96
N ALA A 245 4.75 13.21 12.86
CA ALA A 245 4.03 13.73 14.02
C ALA A 245 3.35 12.60 14.80
N TYR A 246 2.73 11.66 14.11
CA TYR A 246 2.17 10.46 14.71
C TYR A 246 3.23 9.67 15.49
N VAL A 247 4.35 9.34 14.85
CA VAL A 247 5.45 8.60 15.49
C VAL A 247 5.95 9.37 16.71
N ALA A 248 6.20 10.68 16.60
CA ALA A 248 6.70 11.49 17.71
C ALA A 248 5.73 11.52 18.91
N GLN A 249 4.42 11.56 18.65
CA GLN A 249 3.41 11.62 19.71
C GLN A 249 3.06 10.26 20.32
N ARG A 250 3.20 9.17 19.55
CA ARG A 250 2.59 7.87 19.89
C ARG A 250 3.60 6.77 20.23
N GLN A 251 4.85 6.82 19.71
CA GLN A 251 5.81 5.73 19.91
C GLN A 251 6.08 5.39 21.38
N ALA A 252 6.12 6.40 22.25
CA ALA A 252 6.39 6.21 23.69
C ALA A 252 5.17 5.69 24.46
N LEU A 253 3.97 5.72 23.88
CA LEU A 253 2.71 5.29 24.52
C LEU A 253 2.37 3.84 24.23
N GLN A 254 3.13 3.19 23.36
CA GLN A 254 2.81 1.84 22.89
C GLN A 254 2.66 0.84 24.04
N GLY A 255 1.54 0.09 24.01
CA GLY A 255 1.25 -0.98 24.98
C GLY A 255 0.94 -0.51 26.39
N GLN A 256 0.79 0.79 26.61
CA GLN A 256 0.43 1.35 27.91
C GLN A 256 -1.09 1.39 28.07
N GLU A 257 -1.57 0.78 29.15
CA GLU A 257 -3.00 0.87 29.51
C GLU A 257 -3.33 2.26 30.10
N SER A 258 -4.48 2.76 29.71
CA SER A 258 -5.01 4.01 30.27
C SER A 258 -6.53 3.95 30.46
N PRO A 259 -7.03 3.98 31.71
CA PRO A 259 -6.31 3.82 32.99
C PRO A 259 -5.64 2.46 33.16
N ALA A 260 -4.64 2.36 34.03
CA ALA A 260 -3.96 1.10 34.34
C ALA A 260 -4.97 0.02 34.80
N GLY A 261 -4.85 -1.21 34.29
CA GLY A 261 -5.74 -2.33 34.57
C GLY A 261 -7.10 -2.26 33.85
N SER A 262 -7.30 -1.30 32.94
CA SER A 262 -8.58 -1.14 32.23
C SER A 262 -8.73 -2.04 31.00
N GLY A 263 -7.65 -2.65 30.52
CA GLY A 263 -7.59 -3.33 29.21
C GLY A 263 -7.73 -2.39 28.02
N ARG A 264 -7.64 -1.06 28.23
CA ARG A 264 -7.72 -0.04 27.17
C ARG A 264 -6.34 0.47 26.84
N TYR A 265 -5.99 0.39 25.58
CA TYR A 265 -4.70 0.82 25.04
C TYR A 265 -4.93 1.97 24.04
N PRO A 266 -4.76 3.25 24.46
CA PRO A 266 -4.84 4.38 23.53
C PRO A 266 -3.87 4.25 22.36
N GLU A 267 -2.69 3.66 22.63
CA GLU A 267 -1.72 3.27 21.61
C GLU A 267 -1.28 1.81 21.83
N PRO A 268 -1.91 0.83 21.17
CA PRO A 268 -1.45 -0.54 21.21
C PRO A 268 -0.02 -0.70 20.66
N ARG A 269 0.69 -1.73 21.06
CA ARG A 269 2.03 -2.04 20.56
C ARG A 269 1.98 -2.31 19.04
N TRP A 270 2.80 -1.63 18.30
CA TRP A 270 2.87 -1.78 16.84
C TRP A 270 3.53 -3.12 16.47
N LEU A 271 2.87 -3.90 15.63
CA LEU A 271 3.37 -5.16 15.09
C LEU A 271 3.84 -5.04 13.64
N GLY A 272 3.25 -4.13 12.89
CA GLY A 272 3.58 -3.85 11.51
C GLY A 272 2.88 -2.58 11.02
N MET A 273 3.48 -1.93 10.01
CA MET A 273 2.92 -0.76 9.34
C MET A 273 2.89 -1.00 7.84
N VAL A 274 1.78 -0.69 7.20
CA VAL A 274 1.56 -0.85 5.76
C VAL A 274 1.07 0.46 5.20
N GLN A 275 1.79 1.00 4.23
CA GLN A 275 1.42 2.21 3.48
C GLN A 275 0.89 1.83 2.10
N HIS A 276 -0.11 2.54 1.63
CA HIS A 276 -0.59 2.49 0.24
C HIS A 276 -0.37 3.86 -0.38
N ASP A 277 0.19 3.89 -1.60
CA ASP A 277 0.59 5.14 -2.22
C ASP A 277 0.67 4.93 -3.74
N MET A 278 -0.27 5.54 -4.49
CA MET A 278 -0.43 5.40 -5.93
C MET A 278 -0.76 3.96 -6.37
N MET A 279 -2.05 3.64 -6.48
CA MET A 279 -2.54 2.27 -6.70
C MET A 279 -3.43 2.12 -7.95
N MET A 280 -3.42 3.08 -8.91
CA MET A 280 -4.39 3.03 -9.99
C MET A 280 -3.82 3.07 -11.41
N PHE A 281 -2.52 3.23 -11.63
CA PHE A 281 -2.03 3.37 -12.99
C PHE A 281 -1.73 2.04 -13.67
N ASP A 282 -2.64 1.58 -14.53
CA ASP A 282 -2.50 0.36 -15.34
C ASP A 282 -3.02 0.53 -16.79
N HIS A 283 -2.74 1.65 -17.44
CA HIS A 283 -3.12 1.80 -18.86
C HIS A 283 -1.93 2.24 -19.70
N GLY A 284 -1.43 1.29 -20.48
CA GLY A 284 -0.45 1.52 -21.51
C GLY A 284 0.90 2.07 -21.04
N MET A 285 1.75 2.29 -22.00
CA MET A 285 3.09 2.85 -21.81
C MET A 285 3.21 4.21 -22.51
N PRO A 286 3.95 5.18 -21.92
CA PRO A 286 4.26 6.43 -22.60
C PRO A 286 5.02 6.18 -23.91
N ARG A 287 4.56 6.80 -25.00
CA ARG A 287 5.22 6.77 -26.30
C ARG A 287 6.11 8.02 -26.51
N PRO A 288 7.11 7.97 -27.42
CA PRO A 288 7.96 9.12 -27.71
C PRO A 288 7.23 10.37 -28.19
N ASP A 289 6.04 10.21 -28.76
CA ASP A 289 5.18 11.30 -29.24
C ASP A 289 4.28 11.90 -28.14
N GLY A 290 4.42 11.44 -26.88
CA GLY A 290 3.64 11.89 -25.74
C GLY A 290 2.26 11.21 -25.60
N THR A 291 1.93 10.28 -26.49
CA THR A 291 0.70 9.48 -26.37
C THR A 291 0.94 8.25 -25.51
N MET A 292 -0.16 7.66 -25.00
CA MET A 292 -0.13 6.38 -24.27
C MET A 292 -0.46 5.23 -25.21
N SER A 293 0.22 4.10 -25.07
CA SER A 293 -0.24 2.88 -25.70
C SER A 293 -1.57 2.42 -25.08
N ARG A 294 -2.32 1.58 -25.79
CA ARG A 294 -3.54 0.97 -25.25
C ARG A 294 -3.25 -0.36 -24.53
N GLU A 295 -2.02 -0.80 -24.61
CA GLU A 295 -1.61 -2.07 -24.02
C GLU A 295 -1.40 -1.88 -22.52
N GLN A 296 -1.84 -2.86 -21.76
CA GLN A 296 -1.55 -2.97 -20.34
C GLN A 296 -0.03 -3.02 -20.15
N ARG A 297 0.49 -2.37 -19.11
CA ARG A 297 1.90 -2.50 -18.78
C ARG A 297 2.16 -3.91 -18.29
N ALA A 298 3.23 -4.53 -18.79
CA ALA A 298 3.66 -5.84 -18.30
C ALA A 298 4.06 -5.81 -16.81
N GLU A 299 4.45 -4.62 -16.33
CA GLU A 299 4.89 -4.37 -14.96
C GLU A 299 3.77 -3.95 -14.01
N ALA A 300 2.54 -3.77 -14.50
CA ALA A 300 1.42 -3.38 -13.65
C ALA A 300 1.03 -4.55 -12.75
N ASP A 301 1.49 -4.50 -11.52
CA ASP A 301 1.24 -5.44 -10.45
C ASP A 301 1.16 -4.72 -9.09
N VAL A 302 0.89 -5.48 -8.04
CA VAL A 302 0.94 -4.97 -6.68
C VAL A 302 2.37 -5.08 -6.17
N ASN A 303 3.12 -3.98 -6.24
CA ASN A 303 4.48 -3.96 -5.71
C ASN A 303 4.48 -3.78 -4.20
N VAL A 304 5.05 -4.75 -3.51
CA VAL A 304 5.23 -4.75 -2.06
C VAL A 304 6.69 -4.43 -1.76
N GLU A 305 6.94 -3.21 -1.30
CA GLU A 305 8.29 -2.70 -1.11
C GLU A 305 8.68 -2.64 0.37
N PHE A 306 9.95 -2.92 0.68
CA PHE A 306 10.53 -2.74 2.01
C PHE A 306 11.91 -2.12 1.96
N GLN A 307 12.34 -1.45 3.04
CA GLN A 307 13.67 -0.86 3.13
C GLN A 307 14.69 -1.84 3.70
N SER A 308 15.57 -2.35 2.85
CA SER A 308 16.58 -3.35 3.23
C SER A 308 17.68 -2.85 4.18
N ARG A 309 17.82 -1.51 4.34
CA ARG A 309 18.81 -0.90 5.22
C ARG A 309 18.22 -0.44 6.57
N ALA A 310 16.91 -0.59 6.76
CA ALA A 310 16.25 -0.24 8.00
C ALA A 310 16.59 -1.23 9.12
N LYS A 311 16.46 -0.79 10.37
CA LYS A 311 16.71 -1.67 11.53
C LYS A 311 15.74 -2.86 11.56
N MET A 312 14.51 -2.66 11.07
CA MET A 312 13.48 -3.71 11.04
C MET A 312 13.39 -4.44 9.69
N ALA A 313 14.42 -4.35 8.85
CA ALA A 313 14.43 -4.89 7.49
C ALA A 313 14.06 -6.38 7.40
N ALA A 314 14.50 -7.20 8.35
CA ALA A 314 14.18 -8.65 8.35
C ALA A 314 12.67 -8.87 8.54
N GLY A 315 12.07 -8.25 9.55
CA GLY A 315 10.65 -8.34 9.80
C GLY A 315 9.82 -7.68 8.69
N ALA A 316 10.31 -6.57 8.10
CA ALA A 316 9.66 -5.93 6.96
C ALA A 316 9.63 -6.82 5.72
N ARG A 317 10.74 -7.53 5.45
CA ARG A 317 10.79 -8.54 4.38
C ARG A 317 9.79 -9.67 4.62
N ASP A 318 9.74 -10.20 5.85
CA ASP A 318 8.83 -11.30 6.18
C ASP A 318 7.36 -10.83 6.07
N LEU A 319 7.07 -9.59 6.48
CA LEU A 319 5.76 -8.95 6.28
C LEU A 319 5.44 -8.81 4.77
N ALA A 320 6.40 -8.37 3.95
CA ALA A 320 6.21 -8.23 2.50
C ALA A 320 5.87 -9.58 1.83
N TRP A 321 6.55 -10.65 2.21
CA TRP A 321 6.23 -11.99 1.71
C TRP A 321 4.85 -12.49 2.19
N ALA A 322 4.44 -12.18 3.41
CA ALA A 322 3.07 -12.50 3.86
C ALA A 322 2.00 -11.78 3.01
N PHE A 323 2.31 -10.59 2.48
CA PHE A 323 1.45 -9.88 1.53
C PHE A 323 1.45 -10.53 0.14
N ALA A 324 2.60 -10.99 -0.35
CA ALA A 324 2.67 -11.73 -1.62
C ALA A 324 1.87 -13.05 -1.54
N ASP A 325 2.00 -13.79 -0.44
CA ASP A 325 1.21 -15.01 -0.19
C ASP A 325 -0.30 -14.72 -0.11
N ALA A 326 -0.67 -13.58 0.48
CA ALA A 326 -2.07 -13.16 0.54
C ALA A 326 -2.59 -12.71 -0.84
N ASN A 327 -1.78 -12.06 -1.66
CA ASN A 327 -2.12 -11.74 -3.04
C ASN A 327 -2.42 -13.01 -3.82
N GLU A 328 -1.53 -14.00 -3.80
CA GLU A 328 -1.75 -15.30 -4.48
C GLU A 328 -3.04 -15.98 -4.01
N ALA A 329 -3.36 -15.87 -2.71
CA ALA A 329 -4.53 -16.53 -2.16
C ALA A 329 -5.84 -15.81 -2.45
N TYR A 330 -5.86 -14.48 -2.53
CA TYR A 330 -7.09 -13.68 -2.47
C TYR A 330 -7.29 -12.68 -3.60
N ALA A 331 -6.22 -12.21 -4.24
CA ALA A 331 -6.33 -11.26 -5.33
C ALA A 331 -6.87 -11.91 -6.62
N THR A 332 -7.52 -11.12 -7.47
CA THR A 332 -8.26 -11.65 -8.61
C THR A 332 -7.58 -11.39 -9.95
N ASP A 333 -6.88 -10.26 -10.10
CA ASP A 333 -6.49 -9.74 -11.41
C ASP A 333 -4.97 -9.54 -11.57
N TYR A 334 -4.26 -9.14 -10.50
CA TYR A 334 -2.86 -8.75 -10.58
C TYR A 334 -2.00 -9.51 -9.58
N PRO A 335 -0.84 -10.05 -10.00
CA PRO A 335 0.12 -10.66 -9.09
C PRO A 335 0.77 -9.60 -8.18
N ALA A 336 1.42 -10.06 -7.11
CA ALA A 336 2.30 -9.23 -6.31
C ALA A 336 3.75 -9.53 -6.61
N THR A 337 4.58 -8.49 -6.53
CA THR A 337 6.05 -8.61 -6.49
C THR A 337 6.58 -8.04 -5.19
N VAL A 338 7.72 -8.58 -4.71
CA VAL A 338 8.39 -8.09 -3.50
C VAL A 338 9.69 -7.40 -3.88
N GLY A 339 9.79 -6.12 -3.56
CA GLY A 339 10.91 -5.26 -3.90
C GLY A 339 11.60 -4.60 -2.70
N GLN A 340 12.73 -3.95 -2.98
CA GLN A 340 13.57 -3.29 -1.97
C GLN A 340 13.73 -1.81 -2.30
N HIS A 341 12.74 -0.97 -2.07
CA HIS A 341 12.95 0.43 -2.46
C HIS A 341 12.12 1.49 -1.72
N MET A 342 11.61 1.21 -0.57
CA MET A 342 10.76 2.14 0.15
C MET A 342 11.58 3.16 0.97
N THR A 343 11.52 4.44 0.62
CA THR A 343 12.24 5.52 1.36
C THR A 343 11.49 6.84 1.43
N ASN A 344 10.40 7.02 0.69
CA ASN A 344 9.81 8.35 0.46
C ASN A 344 8.28 8.33 0.46
N THR A 345 7.72 7.62 1.40
CA THR A 345 6.30 7.66 1.75
C THR A 345 6.14 7.43 3.25
N ASP A 346 4.94 7.51 3.78
CA ASP A 346 4.66 7.56 5.22
C ASP A 346 5.06 6.32 6.03
N SER A 347 5.43 5.22 5.38
CA SER A 347 6.07 4.10 6.04
C SER A 347 7.51 4.39 6.49
N ALA A 348 8.19 5.40 5.90
CA ALA A 348 9.59 5.69 6.20
C ALA A 348 9.85 6.07 7.66
N PRO A 349 9.03 6.87 8.36
CA PRO A 349 9.21 7.14 9.78
C PRO A 349 9.12 5.91 10.69
N PHE A 350 8.51 4.82 10.23
CA PHE A 350 8.28 3.60 11.02
C PHE A 350 9.35 2.53 10.82
N GLN A 351 10.10 2.55 9.72
CA GLN A 351 10.93 1.42 9.27
C GLN A 351 12.07 1.02 10.22
N ASP A 352 12.47 1.91 11.13
CA ASP A 352 13.44 1.61 12.18
C ASP A 352 12.79 1.21 13.53
N LEU A 353 11.47 1.27 13.64
CA LEU A 353 10.69 1.04 14.85
C LEU A 353 9.88 -0.25 14.80
N VAL A 354 9.35 -0.59 13.62
CA VAL A 354 8.45 -1.72 13.39
C VAL A 354 8.65 -2.23 11.94
N PRO A 355 8.36 -3.51 11.63
CA PRO A 355 8.27 -3.97 10.26
C PRO A 355 7.34 -3.06 9.46
N ALA A 356 7.87 -2.36 8.45
CA ALA A 356 7.12 -1.40 7.66
C ALA A 356 7.32 -1.66 6.16
N ILE A 357 6.22 -1.66 5.41
CA ILE A 357 6.17 -1.89 3.97
C ILE A 357 5.32 -0.84 3.28
N SER A 358 5.48 -0.72 1.97
CA SER A 358 4.59 0.05 1.10
C SER A 358 4.05 -0.81 -0.03
N LEU A 359 2.80 -0.59 -0.41
CA LEU A 359 2.22 -1.10 -1.63
C LEU A 359 2.14 0.03 -2.66
N ARG A 360 2.53 -0.25 -3.91
CA ARG A 360 2.53 0.68 -5.03
C ARG A 360 2.11 -0.03 -6.31
N GLU A 361 1.73 0.76 -7.32
CA GLU A 361 1.33 0.30 -8.65
C GLU A 361 2.50 -0.10 -9.57
N ASN A 362 3.73 0.15 -9.16
CA ASN A 362 4.92 -0.17 -9.93
C ASN A 362 6.17 -0.26 -9.04
N GLU A 363 7.14 -1.04 -9.48
CA GLU A 363 8.43 -1.15 -8.81
C GLU A 363 9.28 0.10 -9.07
N ARG A 364 9.51 0.87 -8.03
CA ARG A 364 10.22 2.14 -8.12
C ARG A 364 11.67 2.00 -8.58
N GLY A 365 12.36 0.96 -8.13
CA GLY A 365 13.78 0.74 -8.42
C GLY A 365 14.06 0.43 -9.86
N ALA A 366 13.25 -0.41 -10.49
CA ALA A 366 13.44 -0.87 -11.87
C ALA A 366 12.75 0.05 -12.89
N GLN A 367 11.66 0.70 -12.51
CA GLN A 367 10.71 1.31 -13.44
C GLN A 367 10.64 2.84 -13.37
N ILE A 368 11.43 3.47 -12.50
CA ILE A 368 11.49 4.94 -12.47
C ILE A 368 11.79 5.45 -13.88
N GLY A 369 10.79 6.11 -14.44
CA GLY A 369 10.82 6.74 -15.74
C GLY A 369 10.10 6.00 -16.83
N ALA A 370 10.30 4.73 -17.05
CA ALA A 370 9.67 3.99 -18.15
C ALA A 370 8.24 3.57 -17.80
N GLY A 371 8.01 3.05 -16.59
CA GLY A 371 6.72 2.58 -16.11
C GLY A 371 6.01 3.53 -15.14
N TRP A 372 6.59 4.67 -14.83
CA TRP A 372 6.03 5.63 -13.87
C TRP A 372 4.73 6.26 -14.41
N ASP A 373 3.77 6.50 -13.52
CA ASP A 373 2.55 7.22 -13.86
C ASP A 373 2.88 8.65 -14.36
N PRO A 374 2.59 8.98 -15.63
CA PRO A 374 2.84 10.32 -16.16
C PRO A 374 1.89 11.37 -15.57
N GLN A 375 0.86 10.97 -14.84
CA GLN A 375 -0.09 11.86 -14.18
C GLN A 375 0.39 12.30 -12.80
N TRP A 376 1.39 11.60 -12.23
CA TRP A 376 1.95 11.90 -10.93
C TRP A 376 2.34 13.37 -10.78
N HIS A 377 1.73 14.06 -9.81
CA HIS A 377 1.91 15.50 -9.55
C HIS A 377 1.59 16.39 -10.75
N GLN A 378 0.67 15.98 -11.62
CA GLN A 378 0.29 16.73 -12.81
C GLN A 378 -1.19 17.17 -12.76
N PRO A 379 -1.56 18.20 -13.56
CA PRO A 379 -2.95 18.62 -13.71
C PRO A 379 -3.89 17.53 -14.25
N THR A 380 -3.31 16.49 -14.82
CA THR A 380 -4.00 15.34 -15.41
C THR A 380 -4.26 14.21 -14.43
N ASP A 381 -3.76 14.28 -13.18
CA ASP A 381 -4.15 13.36 -12.11
C ASP A 381 -5.57 13.70 -11.64
N VAL A 382 -6.53 13.33 -12.47
CA VAL A 382 -7.97 13.54 -12.25
C VAL A 382 -8.73 12.22 -12.41
N TYR A 383 -9.85 12.07 -11.73
CA TYR A 383 -10.65 10.84 -11.74
C TYR A 383 -10.97 10.35 -13.17
N ALA A 384 -11.26 11.27 -14.08
CA ALA A 384 -11.62 10.95 -15.45
C ALA A 384 -10.46 10.38 -16.29
N THR A 385 -9.22 10.49 -15.83
CA THR A 385 -8.05 9.93 -16.50
C THR A 385 -8.01 8.40 -16.38
N TYR A 386 -8.52 7.87 -15.26
CA TYR A 386 -8.39 6.46 -14.90
C TYR A 386 -9.58 5.64 -15.38
N THR A 387 -9.28 4.43 -15.80
CA THR A 387 -10.23 3.46 -16.35
C THR A 387 -10.59 2.38 -15.34
N ASP A 388 -11.55 1.54 -15.64
CA ASP A 388 -11.90 0.38 -14.78
C ASP A 388 -10.72 -0.57 -14.54
N LYS A 389 -9.77 -0.66 -15.46
CA LYS A 389 -8.54 -1.44 -15.24
C LYS A 389 -7.70 -0.86 -14.11
N ASP A 390 -7.54 0.46 -14.12
CA ASP A 390 -6.76 1.17 -13.12
C ASP A 390 -7.39 1.00 -11.73
N PHE A 391 -8.71 1.16 -11.63
CA PHE A 391 -9.44 0.92 -10.37
C PHE A 391 -9.39 -0.54 -9.92
N ARG A 392 -9.32 -1.50 -10.83
CA ARG A 392 -9.16 -2.93 -10.48
C ARG A 392 -7.80 -3.21 -9.85
N LEU A 393 -6.73 -2.53 -10.26
CA LEU A 393 -5.43 -2.64 -9.61
C LEU A 393 -5.52 -2.19 -8.15
N GLY A 394 -6.17 -1.06 -7.87
CA GLY A 394 -6.41 -0.58 -6.51
C GLY A 394 -7.25 -1.56 -5.68
N LEU A 395 -8.33 -2.10 -6.25
CA LEU A 395 -9.13 -3.12 -5.58
C LEU A 395 -8.30 -4.39 -5.29
N ASN A 396 -7.43 -4.78 -6.21
CA ASN A 396 -6.56 -5.94 -6.05
C ASN A 396 -5.54 -5.74 -4.91
N ALA A 397 -5.01 -4.53 -4.76
CA ALA A 397 -4.19 -4.17 -3.60
C ALA A 397 -4.99 -4.20 -2.28
N ALA A 398 -6.27 -3.78 -2.32
CA ALA A 398 -7.16 -3.91 -1.18
C ALA A 398 -7.41 -5.39 -0.81
N GLN A 399 -7.62 -6.27 -1.78
CA GLN A 399 -7.77 -7.71 -1.57
C GLN A 399 -6.51 -8.31 -0.94
N THR A 400 -5.34 -7.93 -1.45
CA THR A 400 -4.02 -8.32 -0.92
C THR A 400 -3.87 -7.91 0.54
N THR A 401 -4.13 -6.64 0.84
CA THR A 401 -3.99 -6.09 2.19
C THR A 401 -5.01 -6.68 3.17
N LEU A 402 -6.29 -6.79 2.76
CA LEU A 402 -7.30 -7.40 3.59
C LEU A 402 -6.94 -8.85 3.90
N GLY A 403 -6.46 -9.59 2.88
CA GLY A 403 -6.01 -10.98 3.04
C GLY A 403 -4.87 -11.11 4.04
N ALA A 404 -3.81 -10.31 3.89
CA ALA A 404 -2.65 -10.33 4.76
C ALA A 404 -2.99 -9.89 6.20
N ILE A 405 -3.56 -8.70 6.33
CA ILE A 405 -3.92 -8.14 7.65
C ILE A 405 -5.01 -8.97 8.31
N GLY A 406 -5.97 -9.50 7.55
CA GLY A 406 -7.00 -10.40 8.06
C GLY A 406 -6.42 -11.65 8.70
N ARG A 407 -5.44 -12.29 8.08
CA ARG A 407 -4.70 -13.43 8.66
C ARG A 407 -3.88 -13.01 9.88
N LEU A 408 -3.10 -11.95 9.76
CA LEU A 408 -2.18 -11.47 10.82
C LEU A 408 -2.94 -10.98 12.06
N ALA A 409 -4.08 -10.35 11.89
CA ALA A 409 -4.91 -9.85 12.97
C ALA A 409 -5.97 -10.87 13.48
N GLY A 410 -6.07 -12.05 12.86
CA GLY A 410 -7.05 -13.06 13.24
C GLY A 410 -8.49 -12.63 12.95
N ALA A 411 -8.72 -12.03 11.76
CA ALA A 411 -10.05 -11.55 11.39
C ALA A 411 -11.00 -12.68 10.98
N ALA A 412 -12.23 -12.61 11.48
CA ALA A 412 -13.29 -13.55 11.12
C ALA A 412 -14.67 -12.90 11.26
N PRO A 413 -15.67 -13.39 10.52
CA PRO A 413 -17.06 -13.11 10.87
C PRO A 413 -17.36 -13.60 12.30
N ARG A 414 -18.09 -12.80 13.07
CA ARG A 414 -18.58 -13.25 14.38
C ARG A 414 -19.49 -14.46 14.18
N ARG A 415 -19.29 -15.48 15.00
CA ARG A 415 -20.25 -16.58 15.04
C ARG A 415 -21.54 -16.06 15.67
N PRO A 416 -22.70 -16.44 15.13
CA PRO A 416 -24.00 -16.05 15.68
C PRO A 416 -24.19 -16.52 17.11
#